data_74e5e7a2f31fcbc7f3da8e2539fd55f4
#
_entry.id   74e5e7a2f31fcbc7f3da8e2539fd55f4
#
_cell.length_a   1.000
_cell.length_b   1.000
_cell.length_c   1.000
_cell.angle_alpha   90.00
_cell.angle_beta   90.00
_cell.angle_gamma   90.00
#
_symmetry.space_group_name_H-M   'P 1'
#
loop_
_entity.id
_entity.type
_entity.pdbx_description
1 polymer ?
#
loop_
_entity_poly.entity_id
_entity_poly.type
_entity_poly.pdbx_seq_one_letter_code
_entity_poly.pdbx_strand_id
1 'polypeptide(L)'
;MNRLRIIPTEVELMAIRAQGPGGQNVNKVSSAIQLRFDVRTSSLPEDIKQRWLQATDNRLTPEGVLLIKAQRYRTQEANRQDAWARLHELLARFERAPTPRKPTRPTRGSVQRRLESKRLHSHLKARRRPSDD
;
A
#
# COMPACT_ATOMS: atom_id res chain seq x y z
N MET A 1 26.09 -8.15 2.31
CA MET A 1 24.92 -7.26 2.04
C MET A 1 24.44 -6.70 3.36
N ASN A 2 24.59 -5.41 3.53
CA ASN A 2 24.03 -4.74 4.69
C ASN A 2 22.51 -4.66 4.53
N ARG A 3 21.82 -5.52 5.25
CA ARG A 3 20.38 -5.36 5.38
C ARG A 3 20.13 -4.07 6.14
N LEU A 4 19.40 -3.16 5.53
CA LEU A 4 18.99 -1.94 6.19
C LEU A 4 18.19 -2.31 7.44
N ARG A 5 18.57 -1.71 8.55
CA ARG A 5 17.91 -1.93 9.82
C ARG A 5 17.31 -0.63 10.32
N ILE A 6 16.10 -0.71 10.80
CA ILE A 6 15.48 0.41 11.49
C ILE A 6 16.02 0.43 12.91
N ILE A 7 16.48 1.61 13.32
CA ILE A 7 16.98 1.79 14.68
C ILE A 7 15.79 1.83 15.65
N PRO A 8 15.75 0.96 16.67
CA PRO A 8 14.60 0.91 17.58
C PRO A 8 14.29 2.23 18.29
N THR A 9 15.28 3.07 18.53
CA THR A 9 15.07 4.39 19.16
C THR A 9 14.31 5.36 18.29
N GLU A 10 14.23 5.13 16.98
CA GLU A 10 13.48 5.96 16.05
C GLU A 10 12.01 5.56 15.95
N VAL A 11 11.63 4.46 16.58
CA VAL A 11 10.28 3.91 16.56
C VAL A 11 9.63 4.09 17.92
N GLU A 12 8.44 4.66 17.92
CA GLU A 12 7.61 4.79 19.12
C GLU A 12 6.52 3.75 19.10
N LEU A 13 6.37 3.03 20.20
CA LEU A 13 5.32 2.04 20.40
C LEU A 13 4.41 2.51 21.54
N MET A 14 3.12 2.57 21.28
CA MET A 14 2.13 3.01 22.25
C MET A 14 1.01 1.98 22.35
N ALA A 15 0.64 1.62 23.56
CA ALA A 15 -0.53 0.78 23.79
C ALA A 15 -1.80 1.62 23.64
N ILE A 16 -2.73 1.16 22.83
CA ILE A 16 -4.01 1.81 22.60
C ILE A 16 -5.13 0.81 22.77
N ARG A 17 -6.36 1.30 22.93
CA ARG A 17 -7.53 0.43 22.99
C ARG A 17 -7.83 -0.12 21.61
N ALA A 18 -8.06 -1.43 21.52
CA ALA A 18 -8.48 -2.06 20.29
C ALA A 18 -9.86 -1.53 19.86
N GLN A 19 -10.01 -1.20 18.58
CA GLN A 19 -11.28 -0.79 18.00
C GLN A 19 -11.86 -1.95 17.19
N GLY A 20 -13.14 -2.21 17.37
CA GLY A 20 -13.83 -3.23 16.57
C GLY A 20 -15.19 -3.55 17.14
N PRO A 21 -16.08 -4.17 16.34
CA PRO A 21 -17.36 -4.70 16.83
C PRO A 21 -17.05 -5.90 17.71
N GLY A 22 -16.93 -5.72 18.97
CA GLY A 22 -16.62 -6.81 19.85
C GLY A 22 -17.22 -6.63 21.20
N GLY A 23 -17.32 -7.70 21.97
CA GLY A 23 -17.88 -7.70 23.28
C GLY A 23 -17.14 -6.78 24.27
N GLN A 24 -17.59 -6.79 25.50
CA GLN A 24 -17.14 -5.88 26.56
C GLN A 24 -15.61 -5.88 26.78
N ASN A 25 -14.90 -6.95 26.42
CA ASN A 25 -13.47 -7.06 26.62
C ASN A 25 -12.67 -6.16 25.68
N VAL A 26 -13.19 -5.84 24.49
CA VAL A 26 -12.52 -5.00 23.51
C VAL A 26 -12.35 -3.57 24.01
N ASN A 27 -13.30 -3.07 24.81
CA ASN A 27 -13.30 -1.70 25.32
C ASN A 27 -12.51 -1.52 26.62
N LYS A 28 -12.18 -2.61 27.33
CA LYS A 28 -11.53 -2.55 28.63
C LYS A 28 -10.03 -2.84 28.61
N VAL A 29 -9.52 -3.49 27.58
CA VAL A 29 -8.13 -3.94 27.53
C VAL A 29 -7.38 -3.19 26.41
N SER A 30 -6.30 -2.50 26.79
CA SER A 30 -5.41 -1.82 25.85
C SER A 30 -4.42 -2.83 25.28
N SER A 31 -4.91 -3.76 24.47
CA SER A 31 -4.08 -4.79 23.83
C SER A 31 -3.51 -4.38 22.49
N ALA A 32 -4.10 -3.38 21.85
CA ALA A 32 -3.62 -2.90 20.56
C ALA A 32 -2.36 -2.05 20.71
N ILE A 33 -1.49 -2.12 19.72
CA ILE A 33 -0.24 -1.35 19.68
C ILE A 33 -0.27 -0.42 18.47
N GLN A 34 0.03 0.85 18.70
CA GLN A 34 0.28 1.82 17.65
C GLN A 34 1.77 2.04 17.52
N LEU A 35 2.30 1.78 16.33
CA LEU A 35 3.69 2.04 16.01
C LEU A 35 3.77 3.34 15.23
N ARG A 36 4.67 4.23 15.64
CA ARG A 36 4.94 5.49 14.98
C ARG A 36 6.40 5.53 14.55
N PHE A 37 6.62 5.78 13.28
CA PHE A 37 7.96 5.85 12.72
C PHE A 37 8.05 7.05 11.76
N ASP A 38 8.92 7.99 12.08
CA ASP A 38 9.14 9.17 11.24
C ASP A 38 10.17 8.85 10.16
N VAL A 39 9.71 8.70 8.93
CA VAL A 39 10.56 8.35 7.79
C VAL A 39 11.54 9.49 7.47
N ARG A 40 11.10 10.74 7.56
CA ARG A 40 11.93 11.89 7.19
C ARG A 40 13.13 12.07 8.10
N THR A 41 12.94 11.89 9.40
CA THR A 41 14.01 12.08 10.38
C THR A 41 14.79 10.83 10.69
N SER A 42 14.42 9.70 10.07
CA SER A 42 15.08 8.42 10.29
C SER A 42 16.49 8.39 9.71
N SER A 43 17.27 7.41 10.14
CA SER A 43 18.63 7.18 9.65
C SER A 43 18.67 6.41 8.31
N LEU A 44 17.52 6.18 7.69
CA LEU A 44 17.45 5.49 6.40
C LEU A 44 18.16 6.30 5.30
N PRO A 45 18.73 5.61 4.28
CA PRO A 45 19.28 6.30 3.12
C PRO A 45 18.24 7.16 2.41
N GLU A 46 18.68 8.27 1.83
CA GLU A 46 17.80 9.26 1.21
C GLU A 46 16.96 8.70 0.07
N ASP A 47 17.53 7.83 -0.74
CA ASP A 47 16.81 7.19 -1.85
C ASP A 47 15.63 6.33 -1.36
N ILE A 48 15.80 5.65 -0.23
CA ILE A 48 14.73 4.85 0.36
C ILE A 48 13.66 5.74 0.98
N LYS A 49 14.07 6.82 1.67
CA LYS A 49 13.13 7.81 2.20
C LYS A 49 12.27 8.41 1.09
N GLN A 50 12.86 8.79 -0.02
CA GLN A 50 12.13 9.37 -1.15
C GLN A 50 11.12 8.37 -1.72
N ARG A 51 11.53 7.12 -1.93
CA ARG A 51 10.61 6.09 -2.42
C ARG A 51 9.44 5.87 -1.48
N TRP A 52 9.72 5.83 -0.18
CA TRP A 52 8.69 5.66 0.85
C TRP A 52 7.72 6.84 0.88
N LEU A 53 8.25 8.05 0.87
CA LEU A 53 7.43 9.26 0.92
C LEU A 53 6.58 9.47 -0.33
N GLN A 54 7.02 8.96 -1.47
CA GLN A 54 6.26 9.01 -2.73
C GLN A 54 5.20 7.91 -2.83
N ALA A 55 5.27 6.88 -1.99
CA ALA A 55 4.31 5.79 -2.02
C ALA A 55 2.95 6.25 -1.51
N THR A 56 1.89 5.82 -2.20
CA THR A 56 0.52 6.09 -1.77
C THR A 56 0.11 5.03 -0.75
N ASP A 57 0.25 5.34 0.53
CA ASP A 57 -0.10 4.44 1.62
C ASP A 57 -0.91 5.22 2.66
N ASN A 58 -2.07 4.68 3.04
CA ASN A 58 -2.96 5.32 4.02
C ASN A 58 -2.33 5.40 5.41
N ARG A 59 -1.33 4.56 5.70
CA ARG A 59 -0.63 4.56 6.97
C ARG A 59 0.42 5.66 7.08
N LEU A 60 0.79 6.25 5.95
CA LEU A 60 1.77 7.34 5.91
C LEU A 60 1.04 8.68 5.95
N THR A 61 1.39 9.52 6.94
CA THR A 61 0.82 10.87 7.03
C THR A 61 1.49 11.83 6.03
N PRO A 62 0.85 12.97 5.70
CA PRO A 62 1.48 13.97 4.85
C PRO A 62 2.80 14.51 5.38
N GLU A 63 3.01 14.50 6.69
CA GLU A 63 4.26 14.92 7.31
C GLU A 63 5.38 13.88 7.19
N GLY A 64 5.09 12.71 6.64
CA GLY A 64 6.07 11.65 6.47
C GLY A 64 6.21 10.72 7.68
N VAL A 65 5.21 10.67 8.53
CA VAL A 65 5.16 9.78 9.70
C VAL A 65 4.34 8.54 9.35
N LEU A 66 4.92 7.38 9.57
CA LEU A 66 4.24 6.11 9.37
C LEU A 66 3.54 5.69 10.67
N LEU A 67 2.26 5.39 10.56
CA LEU A 67 1.44 4.92 11.69
C LEU A 67 0.93 3.52 11.38
N ILE A 68 1.33 2.55 12.19
CA ILE A 68 0.87 1.17 12.07
C ILE A 68 0.08 0.82 13.32
N LYS A 69 -1.16 0.36 13.14
CA LYS A 69 -2.01 -0.07 14.23
C LYS A 69 -2.13 -1.59 14.19
N ALA A 70 -1.58 -2.26 15.20
CA ALA A 70 -1.62 -3.71 15.33
C ALA A 70 -2.61 -4.09 16.43
N GLN A 71 -3.72 -4.70 16.05
CA GLN A 71 -4.78 -5.12 16.96
C GLN A 71 -5.28 -6.53 16.68
N ARG A 72 -4.50 -7.29 15.92
CA ARG A 72 -4.88 -8.62 15.42
C ARG A 72 -4.90 -9.67 16.52
N TYR A 73 -4.01 -9.54 17.50
CA TYR A 73 -3.83 -10.53 18.56
C TYR A 73 -4.42 -10.04 19.89
N ARG A 74 -4.54 -10.96 20.85
CA ARG A 74 -5.14 -10.65 22.16
C ARG A 74 -4.16 -10.01 23.13
N THR A 75 -2.85 -10.20 22.93
CA THR A 75 -1.82 -9.69 23.84
C THR A 75 -1.09 -8.50 23.22
N GLN A 76 -0.65 -7.57 24.08
CA GLN A 76 0.16 -6.44 23.64
C GLN A 76 1.46 -6.89 23.00
N GLU A 77 2.12 -7.90 23.59
CA GLU A 77 3.38 -8.39 23.08
C GLU A 77 3.25 -8.97 21.68
N ALA A 78 2.23 -9.77 21.41
CA ALA A 78 1.98 -10.32 20.08
C ALA A 78 1.67 -9.21 19.07
N ASN A 79 0.93 -8.19 19.46
CA ASN A 79 0.64 -7.05 18.61
C ASN A 79 1.89 -6.19 18.36
N ARG A 80 2.77 -6.07 19.35
CA ARG A 80 4.05 -5.38 19.20
C ARG A 80 4.92 -6.07 18.16
N GLN A 81 5.03 -7.38 18.24
CA GLN A 81 5.77 -8.17 17.25
C GLN A 81 5.16 -8.05 15.86
N ASP A 82 3.84 -8.06 15.75
CA ASP A 82 3.13 -7.88 14.49
C ASP A 82 3.41 -6.49 13.89
N ALA A 83 3.39 -5.44 14.71
CA ALA A 83 3.71 -4.09 14.26
C ALA A 83 5.14 -4.01 13.71
N TRP A 84 6.11 -4.58 14.41
CA TRP A 84 7.48 -4.64 13.93
C TRP A 84 7.62 -5.42 12.63
N ALA A 85 6.94 -6.55 12.52
CA ALA A 85 6.97 -7.37 11.32
C ALA A 85 6.41 -6.60 10.12
N ARG A 86 5.33 -5.86 10.30
CA ARG A 86 4.75 -5.01 9.24
C ARG A 86 5.69 -3.89 8.83
N LEU A 87 6.38 -3.28 9.79
CA LEU A 87 7.36 -2.24 9.51
C LEU A 87 8.53 -2.77 8.69
N HIS A 88 9.07 -3.92 9.06
CA HIS A 88 10.15 -4.56 8.32
C HIS A 88 9.73 -5.00 6.93
N GLU A 89 8.50 -5.47 6.78
CA GLU A 89 7.93 -5.83 5.48
C GLU A 89 7.83 -4.61 4.55
N LEU A 90 7.38 -3.48 5.08
CA LEU A 90 7.33 -2.22 4.33
C LEU A 90 8.73 -1.75 3.94
N LEU A 91 9.69 -1.83 4.86
CA LEU A 91 11.08 -1.46 4.57
C LEU A 91 11.65 -2.32 3.44
N ALA A 92 11.42 -3.62 3.47
CA ALA A 92 11.87 -4.54 2.43
C ALA A 92 11.29 -4.18 1.07
N ARG A 93 10.05 -3.70 1.05
CA ARG A 93 9.38 -3.27 -0.20
C ARG A 93 10.07 -2.06 -0.83
N PHE A 94 10.56 -1.12 -0.03
CA PHE A 94 11.21 0.10 -0.51
C PHE A 94 12.73 0.00 -0.61
N GLU A 95 13.31 -1.07 -0.10
CA GLU A 95 14.76 -1.30 -0.13
C GLU A 95 15.29 -1.44 -1.56
N ARG A 96 14.47 -1.98 -2.47
CA ARG A 96 14.83 -2.13 -3.86
C ARG A 96 14.14 -1.07 -4.72
N ALA A 97 14.91 -0.48 -5.65
CA ALA A 97 14.31 0.41 -6.62
C ALA A 97 13.32 -0.35 -7.51
N PRO A 98 12.15 0.23 -7.80
CA PRO A 98 11.20 -0.41 -8.70
C PRO A 98 11.80 -0.55 -10.09
N THR A 99 11.57 -1.70 -10.73
CA THR A 99 12.01 -1.92 -12.10
C THR A 99 11.25 -0.97 -13.03
N PRO A 100 11.95 -0.13 -13.82
CA PRO A 100 11.25 0.77 -14.73
C PRO A 100 10.43 -0.02 -15.74
N ARG A 101 9.16 0.34 -15.87
CA ARG A 101 8.29 -0.27 -16.87
C ARG A 101 8.69 0.24 -18.24
N LYS A 102 9.11 -0.66 -19.12
CA LYS A 102 9.31 -0.32 -20.52
C LYS A 102 7.92 -0.15 -21.17
N PRO A 103 7.67 0.99 -21.85
CA PRO A 103 6.42 1.14 -22.56
C PRO A 103 6.34 0.07 -23.65
N THR A 104 5.29 -0.73 -23.61
CA THR A 104 5.03 -1.75 -24.60
C THR A 104 4.09 -1.20 -25.67
N ARG A 105 4.39 -1.48 -26.93
CA ARG A 105 3.46 -1.17 -28.00
C ARG A 105 2.44 -2.31 -28.12
N PRO A 106 1.17 -1.99 -28.44
CA PRO A 106 0.20 -3.03 -28.75
C PRO A 106 0.70 -3.91 -29.88
N THR A 107 0.46 -5.21 -29.78
CA THR A 107 0.84 -6.13 -30.85
C THR A 107 0.01 -5.88 -32.10
N ARG A 108 0.55 -6.25 -33.26
CA ARG A 108 -0.14 -6.11 -34.53
C ARG A 108 -1.50 -6.82 -34.53
N GLY A 109 -1.55 -8.02 -33.94
CA GLY A 109 -2.80 -8.77 -33.77
C GLY A 109 -3.81 -8.09 -32.89
N SER A 110 -3.38 -7.44 -31.79
CA SER A 110 -4.31 -6.73 -30.90
C SER A 110 -4.88 -5.47 -31.57
N VAL A 111 -4.07 -4.77 -32.37
CA VAL A 111 -4.55 -3.62 -33.15
C VAL A 111 -5.59 -4.05 -34.18
N GLN A 112 -5.34 -5.14 -34.89
CA GLN A 112 -6.30 -5.69 -35.84
C GLN A 112 -7.61 -6.08 -35.17
N ARG A 113 -7.54 -6.80 -34.06
CA ARG A 113 -8.75 -7.21 -33.29
C ARG A 113 -9.55 -6.00 -32.83
N ARG A 114 -8.88 -4.95 -32.41
CA ARG A 114 -9.53 -3.71 -32.00
C ARG A 114 -10.22 -3.04 -33.18
N LEU A 115 -9.59 -2.98 -34.34
CA LEU A 115 -10.14 -2.39 -35.56
C LEU A 115 -11.32 -3.20 -36.10
N GLU A 116 -11.25 -4.51 -36.07
CA GLU A 116 -12.36 -5.39 -36.46
C GLU A 116 -13.55 -5.23 -35.53
N SER A 117 -13.32 -5.13 -34.23
CA SER A 117 -14.37 -4.87 -33.24
C SER A 117 -15.05 -3.53 -33.51
N LYS A 118 -14.29 -2.48 -33.79
CA LYS A 118 -14.83 -1.17 -34.15
C LYS A 118 -15.67 -1.22 -35.42
N ARG A 119 -15.22 -1.97 -36.43
CA ARG A 119 -15.94 -2.14 -37.69
C ARG A 119 -17.28 -2.83 -37.48
N LEU A 120 -17.30 -3.92 -36.68
CA LEU A 120 -18.53 -4.62 -36.32
C LEU A 120 -19.52 -3.71 -35.59
N HIS A 121 -19.06 -2.94 -34.63
CA HIS A 121 -19.91 -1.98 -33.93
C HIS A 121 -20.47 -0.89 -34.86
N SER A 122 -19.65 -0.43 -35.79
CA SER A 122 -20.08 0.55 -36.79
C SER A 122 -21.20 -0.01 -37.69
N HIS A 123 -21.07 -1.24 -38.15
CA HIS A 123 -22.11 -1.93 -38.94
C HIS A 123 -23.39 -2.13 -38.14
N LEU A 124 -23.29 -2.52 -36.88
CA LEU A 124 -24.46 -2.67 -36.03
C LEU A 124 -25.18 -1.36 -35.78
N LYS A 125 -24.46 -0.26 -35.62
CA LYS A 125 -25.06 1.08 -35.50
C LYS A 125 -25.74 1.52 -36.76
N ALA A 126 -25.15 1.23 -37.93
CA ALA A 126 -25.76 1.56 -39.22
C ALA A 126 -27.10 0.83 -39.46
N ARG A 127 -27.20 -0.44 -39.00
CA ARG A 127 -28.45 -1.22 -39.07
C ARG A 127 -29.54 -0.72 -38.14
N ARG A 128 -29.19 -0.01 -37.07
CA ARG A 128 -30.16 0.54 -36.10
C ARG A 128 -30.77 1.82 -36.53
N ARG A 129 -30.29 2.47 -37.59
CA ARG A 129 -30.95 3.65 -38.13
C ARG A 129 -32.26 3.26 -38.78
N PRO A 130 -33.38 3.93 -38.42
CA PRO A 130 -34.62 3.70 -39.12
C PRO A 130 -34.43 4.07 -40.57
N SER A 131 -34.90 3.21 -41.47
CA SER A 131 -34.90 3.54 -42.87
C SER A 131 -35.85 4.69 -43.10
N ASP A 132 -35.33 5.79 -43.67
CA ASP A 132 -36.15 6.92 -44.09
C ASP A 132 -36.92 6.53 -45.36
N ASP A 133 -38.08 5.97 -45.16
CA ASP A 133 -39.04 5.77 -46.25
C ASP A 133 -40.13 6.82 -46.14
#